data_fd2d87b7d0b96e098b597b4469e80436
#
_entry.id   fd2d87b7d0b96e098b597b4469e80436
#
_cell.length_a   1.000
_cell.length_b   1.000
_cell.length_c   1.000
_cell.angle_alpha   90.00
_cell.angle_beta   90.00
_cell.angle_gamma   90.00
#
_symmetry.space_group_name_H-M   'P 1'
#
loop_
_entity.id
_entity.type
_entity.pdbx_description
1 polymer ?
#
loop_
_entity_poly.entity_id
_entity_poly.type
_entity_poly.pdbx_seq_one_letter_code
_entity_poly.pdbx_strand_id
1 'polypeptide(L)'
;MFEMMKLIIKYIKNLILFIWQLPQHIVALIYFGYLVMMCKDLGIDSRYKQAIVIPCVMRGAVTLGNYVFAGLNSEYKKTIKHELGHTIQSKILGPLYLIVIGIPSITYCGLRRAFPSLRKKNYYNFYTERWANNLSEKYIK
;
A
#
# COMPACT_ATOMS: atom_id res chain seq x y z
N MET A 1 -7.96 -20.19 28.77
CA MET A 1 -7.80 -21.15 27.64
C MET A 1 -8.37 -20.58 26.32
N PHE A 2 -9.64 -20.19 26.25
CA PHE A 2 -10.29 -19.69 25.03
C PHE A 2 -9.65 -18.39 24.44
N GLU A 3 -9.31 -17.41 25.28
CA GLU A 3 -8.65 -16.17 24.82
C GLU A 3 -7.21 -16.40 24.34
N MET A 4 -6.49 -17.32 25.00
CA MET A 4 -5.15 -17.71 24.56
C MET A 4 -5.18 -18.40 23.18
N MET A 5 -6.19 -19.25 22.95
CA MET A 5 -6.37 -19.91 21.66
C MET A 5 -6.69 -18.89 20.53
N LYS A 6 -7.56 -17.90 20.78
CA LYS A 6 -7.81 -16.80 19.83
C LYS A 6 -6.54 -16.03 19.49
N LEU A 7 -5.72 -15.76 20.50
CA LEU A 7 -4.45 -15.03 20.32
C LEU A 7 -3.49 -15.84 19.44
N ILE A 8 -3.33 -17.12 19.72
CA ILE A 8 -2.49 -18.04 18.93
C ILE A 8 -2.96 -18.09 17.48
N ILE A 9 -4.26 -18.26 17.23
CA ILE A 9 -4.85 -18.27 15.88
C ILE A 9 -4.57 -16.96 15.15
N LYS A 10 -4.70 -15.83 15.85
CA LYS A 10 -4.38 -14.50 15.27
C LYS A 10 -2.92 -14.39 14.83
N TYR A 11 -1.98 -14.85 15.66
CA TYR A 11 -0.55 -14.83 15.33
C TYR A 11 -0.21 -15.75 14.16
N ILE A 12 -0.75 -16.97 14.13
CA ILE A 12 -0.58 -17.91 13.02
C ILE A 12 -1.10 -17.30 11.71
N LYS A 13 -2.31 -16.72 11.73
CA LYS A 13 -2.88 -16.04 10.57
C LYS A 13 -1.99 -14.88 10.07
N ASN A 14 -1.49 -14.06 10.98
CA ASN A 14 -0.61 -12.95 10.62
C ASN A 14 0.72 -13.44 10.03
N LEU A 15 1.29 -14.52 10.57
CA LEU A 15 2.51 -15.13 10.05
C LEU A 15 2.30 -15.69 8.64
N ILE A 16 1.19 -16.39 8.40
CA ILE A 16 0.82 -16.90 7.08
C ILE A 16 0.69 -15.74 6.08
N LEU A 17 -0.02 -14.68 6.45
CA LEU A 17 -0.18 -13.49 5.61
C LEU A 17 1.16 -12.78 5.35
N PHE A 18 2.06 -12.75 6.32
CA PHE A 18 3.39 -12.17 6.16
C PHE A 18 4.21 -12.96 5.13
N ILE A 19 4.23 -14.30 5.24
CA ILE A 19 4.91 -15.17 4.28
C ILE A 19 4.26 -15.06 2.89
N TRP A 20 2.94 -15.01 2.82
CA TRP A 20 2.17 -14.84 1.59
C TRP A 20 2.51 -13.54 0.84
N GLN A 21 2.83 -12.48 1.58
CA GLN A 21 3.20 -11.16 1.05
C GLN A 21 4.72 -10.93 1.02
N LEU A 22 5.54 -11.98 1.18
CA LEU A 22 7.00 -11.85 1.31
C LEU A 22 7.67 -11.05 0.18
N PRO A 23 7.36 -11.24 -1.12
CA PRO A 23 7.97 -10.45 -2.19
C PRO A 23 7.75 -8.94 -2.02
N GLN A 24 6.55 -8.52 -1.63
CA GLN A 24 6.23 -7.12 -1.38
C GLN A 24 7.00 -6.58 -0.16
N HIS A 25 7.13 -7.39 0.89
CA HIS A 25 7.87 -6.99 2.09
C HIS A 25 9.36 -6.80 1.81
N ILE A 26 9.95 -7.63 0.95
CA ILE A 26 11.35 -7.47 0.51
C ILE A 26 11.51 -6.15 -0.26
N VAL A 27 10.61 -5.86 -1.21
CA VAL A 27 10.63 -4.60 -1.96
C VAL A 27 10.40 -3.40 -1.02
N ALA A 28 9.49 -3.53 -0.04
CA ALA A 28 9.24 -2.50 0.96
C ALA A 28 10.48 -2.21 1.81
N LEU A 29 11.21 -3.24 2.21
CA LEU A 29 12.45 -3.08 2.99
C LEU A 29 13.53 -2.34 2.19
N ILE A 30 13.73 -2.70 0.93
CA ILE A 30 14.67 -2.01 0.02
C ILE A 30 14.26 -0.55 -0.15
N TYR A 31 12.97 -0.29 -0.38
CA TYR A 31 12.45 1.06 -0.55
C TYR A 31 12.56 1.89 0.74
N PHE A 32 12.29 1.29 1.89
CA PHE A 32 12.49 1.92 3.19
C PHE A 32 13.95 2.30 3.43
N GLY A 33 14.90 1.38 3.13
CA GLY A 33 16.33 1.68 3.21
C GLY A 33 16.74 2.87 2.33
N TYR A 34 16.21 2.95 1.11
CA TYR A 34 16.40 4.11 0.24
C TYR A 34 15.85 5.41 0.89
N LEU A 35 14.64 5.37 1.46
CA LEU A 35 14.05 6.54 2.11
C LEU A 35 14.84 6.98 3.35
N VAL A 36 15.38 6.05 4.15
CA VAL A 36 16.24 6.37 5.31
C VAL A 36 17.48 7.13 4.85
N MET A 37 18.05 6.78 3.70
CA MET A 37 19.21 7.50 3.15
C MET A 37 18.84 8.91 2.63
N MET A 38 17.61 9.10 2.14
CA MET A 38 17.16 10.35 1.51
C MET A 38 16.45 11.30 2.47
N CYS A 39 15.87 10.80 3.56
CA CYS A 39 15.06 11.55 4.51
C CYS A 39 15.66 11.46 5.92
N LYS A 40 15.81 12.61 6.59
CA LYS A 40 16.39 12.65 7.95
C LYS A 40 15.43 12.12 9.03
N ASP A 41 14.12 12.32 8.86
CA ASP A 41 13.11 11.99 9.86
C ASP A 41 11.99 11.15 9.22
N LEU A 42 12.02 9.85 9.46
CA LEU A 42 10.96 8.93 9.12
C LEU A 42 10.25 8.48 10.39
N GLY A 43 8.93 8.66 10.43
CA GLY A 43 8.07 8.24 11.54
C GLY A 43 7.10 7.14 11.12
N ILE A 44 6.29 6.69 12.08
CA ILE A 44 5.16 5.80 11.83
C ILE A 44 3.89 6.54 12.23
N ASP A 45 2.92 6.60 11.32
CA ASP A 45 1.61 7.16 11.63
C ASP A 45 0.74 6.10 12.33
N SER A 46 0.75 6.12 13.66
CA SER A 46 0.05 5.15 14.51
C SER A 46 -1.47 5.26 14.50
N ARG A 47 -2.05 6.28 13.83
CA ARG A 47 -3.50 6.43 13.69
C ARG A 47 -4.12 5.30 12.86
N TYR A 48 -3.34 4.70 11.97
CA TYR A 48 -3.79 3.65 11.08
C TYR A 48 -3.33 2.28 11.59
N LYS A 49 -4.30 1.46 12.06
CA LYS A 49 -4.02 0.13 12.62
C LYS A 49 -4.03 -1.00 11.57
N GLN A 50 -4.52 -0.70 10.36
CA GLN A 50 -4.67 -1.67 9.27
C GLN A 50 -3.37 -1.94 8.51
N ALA A 51 -2.44 -0.99 8.55
CA ALA A 51 -1.15 -1.05 7.88
C ALA A 51 -0.11 -0.22 8.64
N ILE A 52 1.16 -0.42 8.32
CA ILE A 52 2.27 0.42 8.82
C ILE A 52 2.39 1.59 7.84
N VAL A 53 1.93 2.76 8.26
CA VAL A 53 1.95 3.98 7.45
C VAL A 53 3.19 4.78 7.80
N ILE A 54 3.99 5.09 6.79
CA ILE A 54 5.25 5.82 6.88
C ILE A 54 5.10 7.12 6.09
N PRO A 55 4.87 8.25 6.78
CA PRO A 55 4.90 9.57 6.17
C PRO A 55 6.31 9.89 5.64
N CYS A 56 6.41 10.38 4.42
CA CYS A 56 7.70 10.70 3.81
C CYS A 56 7.59 11.90 2.85
N VAL A 57 8.73 12.44 2.48
CA VAL A 57 8.82 13.58 1.54
C VAL A 57 8.74 13.04 0.11
N MET A 58 7.52 12.78 -0.36
CA MET A 58 7.26 12.36 -1.74
C MET A 58 5.96 12.96 -2.29
N ARG A 59 5.81 12.96 -3.61
CA ARG A 59 4.55 13.33 -4.28
C ARG A 59 3.74 12.06 -4.55
N GLY A 60 2.73 11.79 -3.73
CA GLY A 60 1.87 10.62 -3.86
C GLY A 60 2.12 9.58 -2.78
N ALA A 61 1.77 8.35 -3.07
CA ALA A 61 1.95 7.24 -2.15
C ALA A 61 2.25 5.94 -2.90
N VAL A 62 2.76 4.95 -2.18
CA VAL A 62 2.97 3.59 -2.68
C VAL A 62 2.72 2.58 -1.56
N THR A 63 2.03 1.50 -1.91
CA THR A 63 1.74 0.38 -1.00
C THR A 63 2.52 -0.86 -1.41
N LEU A 64 3.24 -1.43 -0.46
CA LEU A 64 4.03 -2.64 -0.60
C LEU A 64 3.71 -3.61 0.55
N GLY A 65 2.83 -4.57 0.31
CA GLY A 65 2.34 -5.48 1.34
C GLY A 65 1.53 -4.75 2.41
N ASN A 66 1.99 -4.77 3.65
CA ASN A 66 1.39 -4.05 4.77
C ASN A 66 2.01 -2.66 5.02
N TYR A 67 2.92 -2.22 4.17
CA TYR A 67 3.61 -0.93 4.30
C TYR A 67 3.04 0.08 3.31
N VAL A 68 2.68 1.25 3.81
CA VAL A 68 2.18 2.38 3.04
C VAL A 68 3.15 3.55 3.22
N PHE A 69 3.83 3.93 2.16
CA PHE A 69 4.68 5.11 2.12
C PHE A 69 3.90 6.25 1.48
N ALA A 70 3.67 7.33 2.20
CA ALA A 70 2.78 8.40 1.73
C ALA A 70 3.35 9.79 1.97
N GLY A 71 3.24 10.63 0.95
CA GLY A 71 3.62 12.03 1.01
C GLY A 71 2.66 12.85 1.86
N LEU A 72 3.20 13.69 2.75
CA LEU A 72 2.43 14.63 3.55
C LEU A 72 1.91 15.78 2.66
N ASN A 73 0.60 15.81 2.40
CA ASN A 73 -0.08 16.85 1.63
C ASN A 73 -1.52 17.06 2.13
N SER A 74 -2.23 18.01 1.54
CA SER A 74 -3.62 18.32 1.91
C SER A 74 -4.61 17.15 1.75
N GLU A 75 -4.32 16.22 0.85
CA GLU A 75 -5.13 15.02 0.56
C GLU A 75 -4.67 13.77 1.33
N TYR A 76 -3.76 13.91 2.31
CA TYR A 76 -3.09 12.79 2.99
C TYR A 76 -4.08 11.72 3.49
N LYS A 77 -5.13 12.10 4.21
CA LYS A 77 -6.12 11.14 4.74
C LYS A 77 -6.82 10.35 3.64
N LYS A 78 -7.19 11.02 2.56
CA LYS A 78 -7.85 10.41 1.40
C LYS A 78 -6.88 9.48 0.67
N THR A 79 -5.65 9.90 0.52
CA THR A 79 -4.56 9.10 -0.05
C THR A 79 -4.35 7.83 0.77
N ILE A 80 -4.23 7.92 2.10
CA ILE A 80 -4.08 6.74 2.96
C ILE A 80 -5.28 5.80 2.84
N LYS A 81 -6.50 6.32 2.83
CA LYS A 81 -7.69 5.48 2.65
C LYS A 81 -7.63 4.67 1.35
N HIS A 82 -7.20 5.28 0.26
CA HIS A 82 -6.98 4.62 -1.03
C HIS A 82 -5.89 3.55 -0.94
N GLU A 83 -4.73 3.89 -0.35
CA GLU A 83 -3.59 2.98 -0.18
C GLU A 83 -3.94 1.76 0.70
N LEU A 84 -4.81 1.93 1.69
CA LEU A 84 -5.33 0.80 2.46
C LEU A 84 -6.13 -0.17 1.59
N GLY A 85 -6.75 0.27 0.50
CA GLY A 85 -7.32 -0.59 -0.53
C GLY A 85 -6.27 -1.47 -1.21
N HIS A 86 -5.09 -0.91 -1.53
CA HIS A 86 -3.95 -1.67 -2.07
C HIS A 86 -3.39 -2.69 -1.06
N THR A 87 -3.41 -2.41 0.24
CA THR A 87 -3.02 -3.43 1.24
C THR A 87 -3.96 -4.65 1.21
N ILE A 88 -5.25 -4.43 0.95
CA ILE A 88 -6.22 -5.52 0.82
C ILE A 88 -5.96 -6.31 -0.46
N GLN A 89 -5.71 -5.65 -1.60
CA GLN A 89 -5.30 -6.32 -2.84
C GLN A 89 -4.05 -7.19 -2.63
N SER A 90 -3.06 -6.68 -1.91
CA SER A 90 -1.83 -7.41 -1.58
C SER A 90 -2.11 -8.67 -0.76
N LYS A 91 -3.04 -8.60 0.22
CA LYS A 91 -3.46 -9.78 0.99
C LYS A 91 -4.21 -10.81 0.15
N ILE A 92 -5.00 -10.37 -0.83
CA ILE A 92 -5.74 -11.25 -1.74
C ILE A 92 -4.79 -11.93 -2.73
N LEU A 93 -3.92 -11.16 -3.38
CA LEU A 93 -3.07 -11.62 -4.49
C LEU A 93 -1.76 -12.27 -4.03
N GLY A 94 -1.30 -11.96 -2.81
CA GLY A 94 -0.03 -12.47 -2.32
C GLY A 94 1.13 -12.19 -3.29
N PRO A 95 1.94 -13.21 -3.66
CA PRO A 95 3.10 -13.02 -4.53
C PRO A 95 2.79 -12.38 -5.88
N LEU A 96 1.57 -12.55 -6.38
CA LEU A 96 1.14 -12.00 -7.68
C LEU A 96 0.86 -10.50 -7.63
N TYR A 97 0.75 -9.89 -6.43
CA TYR A 97 0.43 -8.46 -6.29
C TYR A 97 1.36 -7.56 -7.08
N LEU A 98 2.67 -7.80 -7.01
CA LEU A 98 3.64 -6.97 -7.71
C LEU A 98 3.45 -7.00 -9.22
N ILE A 99 3.09 -8.16 -9.78
CA ILE A 99 2.90 -8.34 -11.23
C ILE A 99 1.54 -7.80 -11.68
N VAL A 100 0.47 -8.09 -10.91
CA VAL A 100 -0.91 -7.77 -11.32
C VAL A 100 -1.30 -6.32 -10.96
N ILE A 101 -0.75 -5.77 -9.90
CA ILE A 101 -1.07 -4.43 -9.40
C ILE A 101 0.13 -3.50 -9.47
N GLY A 102 1.25 -3.88 -8.84
CA GLY A 102 2.40 -2.99 -8.65
C GLY A 102 2.99 -2.49 -9.97
N ILE A 103 3.42 -3.39 -10.84
CA ILE A 103 4.01 -3.03 -12.14
C ILE A 103 3.01 -2.25 -13.01
N PRO A 104 1.76 -2.68 -13.22
CA PRO A 104 0.79 -1.93 -13.99
C PRO A 104 0.49 -0.53 -13.44
N SER A 105 0.32 -0.37 -12.11
CA SER A 105 0.07 0.94 -11.49
C SER A 105 1.24 1.90 -11.70
N ILE A 106 2.47 1.45 -11.44
CA ILE A 106 3.67 2.28 -11.62
C ILE A 106 3.84 2.65 -13.11
N THR A 107 3.68 1.68 -14.01
CA THR A 107 3.76 1.90 -15.46
C THR A 107 2.71 2.91 -15.91
N TYR A 108 1.46 2.76 -15.50
CA TYR A 108 0.39 3.70 -15.84
C TYR A 108 0.66 5.10 -15.29
N CYS A 109 1.15 5.21 -14.05
CA CYS A 109 1.56 6.48 -13.47
C CYS A 109 2.68 7.15 -14.28
N GLY A 110 3.70 6.38 -14.70
CA GLY A 110 4.79 6.85 -15.57
C GLY A 110 4.30 7.31 -16.94
N LEU A 111 3.46 6.52 -17.60
CA LEU A 111 2.87 6.87 -18.90
C LEU A 111 2.01 8.14 -18.83
N ARG A 112 1.25 8.35 -17.75
CA ARG A 112 0.50 9.59 -17.54
C ARG A 112 1.40 10.81 -17.39
N ARG A 113 2.60 10.65 -16.83
CA ARG A 113 3.58 11.75 -16.75
C ARG A 113 4.17 12.07 -18.12
N ALA A 114 4.46 11.04 -18.92
CA ALA A 114 5.05 11.17 -20.24
C ALA A 114 4.05 11.69 -21.31
N PHE A 115 2.79 11.24 -21.26
CA PHE A 115 1.78 11.52 -22.28
C PHE A 115 0.64 12.40 -21.75
N PRO A 116 0.54 13.68 -22.20
CA PRO A 116 -0.52 14.60 -21.76
C PRO A 116 -1.95 14.11 -22.07
N SER A 117 -2.13 13.34 -23.16
CA SER A 117 -3.42 12.75 -23.52
C SER A 117 -3.98 11.80 -22.46
N LEU A 118 -3.11 11.07 -21.76
CA LEU A 118 -3.51 10.18 -20.69
C LEU A 118 -3.87 10.92 -19.39
N ARG A 119 -3.36 12.15 -19.20
CA ARG A 119 -3.71 12.98 -18.05
C ARG A 119 -5.17 13.42 -18.04
N LYS A 120 -5.80 13.52 -19.22
CA LYS A 120 -7.23 13.85 -19.35
C LYS A 120 -8.16 12.76 -18.82
N LYS A 121 -7.68 11.51 -18.77
CA LYS A 121 -8.45 10.37 -18.23
C LYS A 121 -8.37 10.38 -16.72
N ASN A 122 -9.48 10.04 -16.04
CA ASN A 122 -9.45 9.88 -14.59
C ASN A 122 -8.51 8.73 -14.20
N TYR A 123 -7.54 9.01 -13.33
CA TYR A 123 -6.56 8.04 -12.84
C TYR A 123 -7.22 6.83 -12.20
N TYR A 124 -8.26 7.06 -11.41
CA TYR A 124 -8.99 6.02 -10.67
C TYR A 124 -9.87 5.13 -11.56
N ASN A 125 -9.97 5.39 -12.86
CA ASN A 125 -10.63 4.46 -13.79
C ASN A 125 -9.73 3.32 -14.24
N PHE A 126 -8.42 3.39 -13.99
CA PHE A 126 -7.53 2.28 -14.24
C PHE A 126 -7.87 1.11 -13.31
N TYR A 127 -7.83 -0.12 -13.79
CA TYR A 127 -8.39 -1.27 -13.08
C TYR A 127 -7.79 -1.47 -11.68
N THR A 128 -6.48 -1.27 -11.52
CA THR A 128 -5.78 -1.42 -10.24
C THR A 128 -6.31 -0.43 -9.20
N GLU A 129 -6.45 0.83 -9.61
CA GLU A 129 -6.85 1.96 -8.78
C GLU A 129 -8.35 1.90 -8.44
N ARG A 130 -9.18 1.57 -9.44
CA ARG A 130 -10.63 1.38 -9.25
C ARG A 130 -10.91 0.24 -8.28
N TRP A 131 -10.20 -0.87 -8.41
CA TRP A 131 -10.35 -1.98 -7.48
C TRP A 131 -9.90 -1.63 -6.05
N ALA A 132 -8.78 -0.89 -5.89
CA ALA A 132 -8.32 -0.40 -4.59
C ALA A 132 -9.37 0.52 -3.93
N ASN A 133 -9.95 1.46 -4.68
CA ASN A 133 -11.03 2.32 -4.19
C ASN A 133 -12.24 1.51 -3.71
N ASN A 134 -12.72 0.57 -4.51
CA ASN A 134 -13.86 -0.28 -4.16
C ASN A 134 -13.60 -1.07 -2.86
N LEU A 135 -12.38 -1.59 -2.69
CA LEU A 135 -11.99 -2.30 -1.48
C LEU A 135 -11.90 -1.35 -0.28
N SER A 136 -11.33 -0.17 -0.46
CA SER A 136 -11.22 0.80 0.62
C SER A 136 -12.59 1.31 1.08
N GLU A 137 -13.51 1.57 0.17
CA GLU A 137 -14.88 1.97 0.50
C GLU A 137 -15.64 0.89 1.26
N LYS A 138 -15.45 -0.38 0.85
CA LYS A 138 -16.14 -1.54 1.45
C LYS A 138 -15.60 -1.90 2.84
N TYR A 139 -14.30 -1.83 3.05
CA TYR A 139 -13.64 -2.41 4.23
C TYR A 139 -12.97 -1.39 5.16
N ILE A 140 -12.75 -0.15 4.72
CA ILE A 140 -12.09 0.90 5.51
C ILE A 140 -13.12 1.98 5.89
N LYS A 141 -13.54 1.94 7.15
CA LYS A 141 -14.48 2.91 7.73
C LYS A 141 -13.74 4.11 8.32
#